data_44e333b48a51d51563d55bbc1b899d73
#
_entry.id   44e333b48a51d51563d55bbc1b899d73
#
_cell.length_a   1.000
_cell.length_b   1.000
_cell.length_c   1.000
_cell.angle_alpha   90.00
_cell.angle_beta   90.00
_cell.angle_gamma   90.00
#
_symmetry.space_group_name_H-M   'P 1'
#
loop_
_entity.id
_entity.type
_entity.pdbx_description
1 polymer ?
#
loop_
_entity_poly.entity_id
_entity_poly.type
_entity_poly.pdbx_seq_one_letter_code
_entity_poly.pdbx_strand_id
1 'polypeptide(L)'
;IEAGFRVVLANDIQDVCCETYKYNHPELSSERVIEGDIRQILDDISIPEQVDLVIGGPPCQGFSSANKHHKVIDDPRNLLYKYFIEAVTKFAPKFVVMENVKGMLKVADQVVEDYNNISIEFNGQTVSYIAAYKLLNSQYFGVAQSRERLIYIAIRSDIAKVHNITPSDIYDEILSSIANIKIRVLREALEYIRPLESPRVKGLTNTDDEKSGKKIDVNEYNGCESPYLQDINCGRIIPFVFNHKARYASDINYQIFERLEQGNDATDDKIKDIMPYSHRNHCFKDKYYKLIADKPCRTITAHLRMDCLSHIHPFQVRTITPREAARIQSFPDDYLFLGAYLKTYMQIGNAVPPLMAKHIATTIKKYLI
;
A
#
# COMPACT_ATOMS: atom_id res chain seq x y z
N ILE A 1 -0.88 -6.78 -13.10
CA ILE A 1 -0.80 -6.26 -14.47
C ILE A 1 0.66 -6.14 -14.89
N GLU A 2 1.52 -5.36 -14.23
CA GLU A 2 2.95 -5.21 -14.59
C GLU A 2 3.73 -6.53 -14.58
N ALA A 3 3.34 -7.51 -13.78
CA ALA A 3 3.88 -8.86 -13.82
C ALA A 3 3.27 -9.73 -14.95
N GLY A 4 2.42 -9.15 -15.81
CA GLY A 4 1.79 -9.81 -16.95
C GLY A 4 0.58 -10.69 -16.59
N PHE A 5 -0.08 -10.43 -15.45
CA PHE A 5 -1.39 -10.99 -15.14
C PHE A 5 -2.51 -10.17 -15.78
N ARG A 6 -3.55 -10.85 -16.22
CA ARG A 6 -4.83 -10.24 -16.61
C ARG A 6 -5.74 -10.27 -15.38
N VAL A 7 -6.20 -9.11 -14.94
CA VAL A 7 -7.23 -9.04 -13.90
C VAL A 7 -8.57 -9.39 -14.49
N VAL A 8 -9.31 -10.28 -13.85
CA VAL A 8 -10.64 -10.73 -14.30
C VAL A 8 -11.77 -10.18 -13.43
N LEU A 9 -11.44 -9.76 -12.21
CA LEU A 9 -12.38 -9.14 -11.27
C LEU A 9 -11.62 -8.36 -10.21
N ALA A 10 -12.15 -7.22 -9.78
CA ALA A 10 -11.71 -6.46 -8.63
C ALA A 10 -12.91 -6.07 -7.76
N ASN A 11 -12.73 -6.05 -6.43
CA ASN A 11 -13.76 -5.63 -5.47
C ASN A 11 -13.16 -4.77 -4.38
N ASP A 12 -13.88 -3.73 -4.02
CA ASP A 12 -13.65 -2.93 -2.80
C ASP A 12 -15.01 -2.42 -2.28
N ILE A 13 -15.12 -2.21 -0.98
CA ILE A 13 -16.30 -1.62 -0.35
C ILE A 13 -16.37 -0.08 -0.54
N GLN A 14 -15.24 0.54 -0.86
CA GLN A 14 -15.14 1.99 -1.04
C GLN A 14 -15.36 2.36 -2.51
N ASP A 15 -16.42 3.13 -2.78
CA ASP A 15 -16.73 3.70 -4.09
C ASP A 15 -15.52 4.36 -4.76
N VAL A 16 -14.85 5.24 -4.02
CA VAL A 16 -13.69 5.98 -4.52
C VAL A 16 -12.50 5.06 -4.90
N CYS A 17 -12.34 3.91 -4.25
CA CYS A 17 -11.32 2.94 -4.61
C CYS A 17 -11.68 2.26 -5.94
N CYS A 18 -12.94 1.87 -6.10
CA CYS A 18 -13.44 1.29 -7.35
C CYS A 18 -13.32 2.28 -8.52
N GLU A 19 -13.72 3.53 -8.33
CA GLU A 19 -13.59 4.56 -9.37
C GLU A 19 -12.12 4.85 -9.73
N THR A 20 -11.23 4.94 -8.74
CA THR A 20 -9.79 5.06 -8.96
C THR A 20 -9.25 3.87 -9.75
N TYR A 21 -9.69 2.66 -9.40
CA TYR A 21 -9.24 1.44 -10.08
C TYR A 21 -9.72 1.42 -11.54
N LYS A 22 -11.01 1.69 -11.81
CA LYS A 22 -11.58 1.77 -13.16
C LYS A 22 -10.83 2.77 -14.04
N TYR A 23 -10.50 3.94 -13.50
CA TYR A 23 -9.79 4.98 -14.24
C TYR A 23 -8.38 4.55 -14.67
N ASN A 24 -7.64 3.92 -13.75
CA ASN A 24 -6.25 3.53 -14.00
C ASN A 24 -6.10 2.18 -14.72
N HIS A 25 -7.18 1.41 -14.84
CA HIS A 25 -7.21 0.07 -15.44
C HIS A 25 -8.33 -0.06 -16.48
N PRO A 26 -8.28 0.74 -17.58
CA PRO A 26 -9.31 0.72 -18.61
C PRO A 26 -9.36 -0.61 -19.38
N GLU A 27 -8.33 -1.46 -19.26
CA GLU A 27 -8.31 -2.81 -19.82
C GLU A 27 -9.27 -3.78 -19.12
N LEU A 28 -9.72 -3.46 -17.90
CA LEU A 28 -10.76 -4.20 -17.19
C LEU A 28 -12.12 -3.52 -17.37
N SER A 29 -13.10 -4.26 -17.88
CA SER A 29 -14.47 -3.77 -18.01
C SER A 29 -14.98 -3.24 -16.65
N SER A 30 -15.63 -2.08 -16.66
CA SER A 30 -16.15 -1.44 -15.45
C SER A 30 -17.10 -2.33 -14.64
N GLU A 31 -17.81 -3.25 -15.28
CA GLU A 31 -18.70 -4.24 -14.68
C GLU A 31 -17.94 -5.29 -13.85
N ARG A 32 -16.64 -5.46 -14.14
CA ARG A 32 -15.76 -6.37 -13.41
C ARG A 32 -15.06 -5.70 -12.22
N VAL A 33 -15.32 -4.42 -11.98
CA VAL A 33 -14.90 -3.68 -10.79
C VAL A 33 -16.14 -3.46 -9.93
N ILE A 34 -16.32 -4.33 -8.95
CA ILE A 34 -17.54 -4.42 -8.16
C ILE A 34 -17.37 -3.64 -6.86
N GLU A 35 -18.19 -2.61 -6.69
CA GLU A 35 -18.35 -1.94 -5.40
C GLU A 35 -19.30 -2.75 -4.53
N GLY A 36 -18.91 -3.06 -3.30
CA GLY A 36 -19.78 -3.73 -2.36
C GLY A 36 -19.06 -4.46 -1.24
N ASP A 37 -19.80 -4.72 -0.21
CA ASP A 37 -19.33 -5.53 0.92
C ASP A 37 -19.26 -7.00 0.49
N ILE A 38 -18.06 -7.57 0.50
CA ILE A 38 -17.82 -8.97 0.08
C ILE A 38 -18.71 -9.97 0.83
N ARG A 39 -19.12 -9.67 2.05
CA ARG A 39 -20.02 -10.49 2.86
C ARG A 39 -21.43 -10.62 2.26
N GLN A 40 -21.81 -9.70 1.41
CA GLN A 40 -23.14 -9.63 0.79
C GLN A 40 -23.13 -10.06 -0.67
N ILE A 41 -22.01 -9.85 -1.36
CA ILE A 41 -21.93 -10.03 -2.80
C ILE A 41 -21.19 -11.29 -3.25
N LEU A 42 -20.44 -11.94 -2.33
CA LEU A 42 -19.57 -13.05 -2.72
C LEU A 42 -20.34 -14.17 -3.44
N ASP A 43 -21.53 -14.52 -2.97
CA ASP A 43 -22.34 -15.60 -3.56
C ASP A 43 -22.80 -15.29 -4.98
N ASP A 44 -23.06 -14.01 -5.28
CA ASP A 44 -23.52 -13.54 -6.60
C ASP A 44 -22.37 -13.35 -7.61
N ILE A 45 -21.11 -13.30 -7.15
CA ILE A 45 -19.96 -13.16 -8.05
C ILE A 45 -19.77 -14.44 -8.86
N SER A 46 -19.79 -14.31 -10.17
CA SER A 46 -19.45 -15.39 -11.10
C SER A 46 -18.28 -14.99 -11.98
N ILE A 47 -17.28 -15.85 -12.06
CA ILE A 47 -16.12 -15.72 -12.94
C ILE A 47 -16.11 -16.95 -13.85
N PRO A 48 -16.40 -16.80 -15.16
CA PRO A 48 -16.49 -17.96 -16.08
C PRO A 48 -15.11 -18.55 -16.41
N GLU A 49 -14.04 -17.76 -16.26
CA GLU A 49 -12.68 -18.21 -16.48
C GLU A 49 -12.11 -18.92 -15.25
N GLN A 50 -11.17 -19.84 -15.48
CA GLN A 50 -10.38 -20.38 -14.39
C GLN A 50 -9.50 -19.28 -13.78
N VAL A 51 -9.54 -19.14 -12.46
CA VAL A 51 -8.75 -18.17 -11.72
C VAL A 51 -7.39 -18.79 -11.36
N ASP A 52 -6.31 -18.16 -11.83
CA ASP A 52 -4.96 -18.62 -11.49
C ASP A 52 -4.50 -18.07 -10.13
N LEU A 53 -4.86 -16.84 -9.81
CA LEU A 53 -4.39 -16.13 -8.62
C LEU A 53 -5.50 -15.30 -7.98
N VAL A 54 -5.71 -15.47 -6.69
CA VAL A 54 -6.52 -14.57 -5.85
C VAL A 54 -5.57 -13.77 -4.96
N ILE A 55 -5.72 -12.44 -4.98
CA ILE A 55 -4.95 -11.54 -4.13
C ILE A 55 -5.88 -10.66 -3.30
N GLY A 56 -5.47 -10.30 -2.09
CA GLY A 56 -6.23 -9.36 -1.28
C GLY A 56 -5.55 -8.99 0.03
N GLY A 57 -6.07 -7.92 0.64
CA GLY A 57 -5.67 -7.45 1.96
C GLY A 57 -6.92 -7.24 2.83
N PRO A 58 -7.58 -8.31 3.30
CA PRO A 58 -8.76 -8.19 4.13
C PRO A 58 -8.41 -7.40 5.40
N PRO A 59 -9.21 -6.37 5.79
CA PRO A 59 -8.89 -5.54 6.93
C PRO A 59 -8.95 -6.36 8.24
N CYS A 60 -7.91 -6.18 9.06
CA CYS A 60 -7.79 -6.79 10.38
C CYS A 60 -7.75 -5.72 11.46
N GLN A 61 -8.88 -5.07 11.70
CA GLN A 61 -8.96 -3.96 12.66
C GLN A 61 -8.79 -4.40 14.12
N GLY A 62 -9.07 -5.66 14.46
CA GLY A 62 -8.88 -6.24 15.78
C GLY A 62 -7.41 -6.52 16.16
N PHE A 63 -6.52 -6.63 15.17
CA PHE A 63 -5.10 -6.97 15.37
C PHE A 63 -4.16 -5.76 15.36
N SER A 64 -4.68 -4.56 15.14
CA SER A 64 -3.90 -3.34 15.22
C SER A 64 -3.29 -3.20 16.62
N SER A 65 -2.01 -2.83 16.68
CA SER A 65 -1.26 -2.59 17.93
C SER A 65 -1.90 -1.54 18.86
N ALA A 66 -2.91 -0.82 18.38
CA ALA A 66 -3.70 0.14 19.17
C ALA A 66 -4.76 -0.55 20.07
N ASN A 67 -5.07 -1.84 19.90
CA ASN A 67 -6.13 -2.53 20.62
C ASN A 67 -5.55 -3.59 21.57
N LYS A 68 -5.24 -3.20 22.83
CA LYS A 68 -4.58 -4.06 23.82
C LYS A 68 -5.50 -4.99 24.63
N HIS A 69 -6.83 -4.99 24.42
CA HIS A 69 -7.78 -5.53 25.40
C HIS A 69 -8.77 -6.62 24.95
N HIS A 70 -8.71 -7.18 23.74
CA HIS A 70 -9.67 -8.23 23.31
C HIS A 70 -9.00 -9.50 22.82
N LYS A 71 -9.66 -10.65 23.10
CA LYS A 71 -9.32 -11.95 22.51
C LYS A 71 -9.56 -11.85 20.99
N VAL A 72 -8.53 -12.16 20.26
CA VAL A 72 -8.28 -11.70 18.91
C VAL A 72 -9.12 -12.42 17.84
N ILE A 73 -9.55 -13.66 18.09
CA ILE A 73 -10.19 -14.52 17.06
C ILE A 73 -11.70 -14.27 16.96
N ASP A 74 -12.37 -13.91 18.06
CA ASP A 74 -13.83 -13.75 18.11
C ASP A 74 -14.32 -12.32 17.83
N ASP A 75 -13.43 -11.39 17.46
CA ASP A 75 -13.83 -10.03 17.13
C ASP A 75 -14.55 -10.00 15.77
N PRO A 76 -15.81 -9.52 15.69
CA PRO A 76 -16.56 -9.44 14.44
C PRO A 76 -15.83 -8.68 13.33
N ARG A 77 -14.86 -7.79 13.69
CA ARG A 77 -14.03 -7.05 12.74
C ARG A 77 -13.00 -7.91 12.03
N ASN A 78 -12.71 -9.11 12.54
CA ASN A 78 -11.76 -10.07 11.97
C ASN A 78 -12.43 -11.07 11.03
N LEU A 79 -13.74 -11.00 10.87
CA LEU A 79 -14.48 -11.92 10.00
C LEU A 79 -14.11 -11.78 8.52
N LEU A 80 -13.61 -10.62 8.08
CA LEU A 80 -13.35 -10.37 6.66
C LEU A 80 -12.26 -11.28 6.06
N TYR A 81 -11.30 -11.77 6.84
CA TYR A 81 -10.34 -12.75 6.31
C TYR A 81 -11.02 -14.11 6.05
N LYS A 82 -12.08 -14.48 6.79
CA LYS A 82 -12.84 -15.70 6.53
C LYS A 82 -13.57 -15.64 5.20
N TYR A 83 -14.15 -14.51 4.86
CA TYR A 83 -14.72 -14.29 3.52
C TYR A 83 -13.68 -14.33 2.41
N PHE A 84 -12.43 -13.94 2.71
CA PHE A 84 -11.33 -14.16 1.77
C PHE A 84 -11.04 -15.66 1.58
N ILE A 85 -11.06 -16.48 2.65
CA ILE A 85 -10.96 -17.93 2.57
C ILE A 85 -12.15 -18.54 1.79
N GLU A 86 -13.37 -18.04 2.01
CA GLU A 86 -14.56 -18.47 1.25
C GLU A 86 -14.41 -18.14 -0.25
N ALA A 87 -13.88 -16.97 -0.61
CA ALA A 87 -13.57 -16.62 -1.99
C ALA A 87 -12.52 -17.57 -2.60
N VAL A 88 -11.49 -17.95 -1.84
CA VAL A 88 -10.51 -18.96 -2.26
C VAL A 88 -11.19 -20.30 -2.50
N THR A 89 -12.08 -20.72 -1.61
CA THR A 89 -12.86 -21.97 -1.75
C THR A 89 -13.75 -21.91 -2.99
N LYS A 90 -14.42 -20.80 -3.23
CA LYS A 90 -15.33 -20.60 -4.37
C LYS A 90 -14.62 -20.64 -5.71
N PHE A 91 -13.50 -19.91 -5.84
CA PHE A 91 -12.80 -19.73 -7.12
C PHE A 91 -11.69 -20.74 -7.38
N ALA A 92 -11.32 -21.54 -6.37
CA ALA A 92 -10.30 -22.59 -6.44
C ALA A 92 -9.02 -22.17 -7.20
N PRO A 93 -8.39 -20.98 -6.90
CA PRO A 93 -7.24 -20.50 -7.62
C PRO A 93 -6.02 -21.42 -7.46
N LYS A 94 -5.09 -21.38 -8.42
CA LYS A 94 -3.82 -22.11 -8.29
C LYS A 94 -2.95 -21.56 -7.16
N PHE A 95 -2.93 -20.24 -7.02
CA PHE A 95 -2.18 -19.50 -5.98
C PHE A 95 -3.06 -18.49 -5.26
N VAL A 96 -2.71 -18.22 -4.02
CA VAL A 96 -3.31 -17.18 -3.20
C VAL A 96 -2.22 -16.30 -2.61
N VAL A 97 -2.41 -14.99 -2.63
CA VAL A 97 -1.56 -14.04 -1.89
C VAL A 97 -2.45 -13.16 -1.02
N MET A 98 -2.29 -13.25 0.30
CA MET A 98 -2.99 -12.39 1.23
C MET A 98 -1.99 -11.49 1.96
N GLU A 99 -2.21 -10.18 1.92
CA GLU A 99 -1.41 -9.20 2.66
C GLU A 99 -2.09 -8.80 3.95
N ASN A 100 -1.30 -8.58 5.01
CA ASN A 100 -1.81 -7.98 6.22
C ASN A 100 -0.73 -7.26 7.03
N VAL A 101 -1.16 -6.58 8.10
CA VAL A 101 -0.26 -5.85 9.01
C VAL A 101 0.52 -6.81 9.92
N LYS A 102 1.71 -6.40 10.36
CA LYS A 102 2.57 -7.15 11.29
C LYS A 102 1.83 -7.62 12.55
N GLY A 103 0.82 -6.87 13.01
CA GLY A 103 0.01 -7.26 14.17
C GLY A 103 -0.67 -8.62 14.07
N MET A 104 -0.90 -9.10 12.84
CA MET A 104 -1.47 -10.43 12.57
C MET A 104 -0.53 -11.61 12.86
N LEU A 105 0.76 -11.38 13.10
CA LEU A 105 1.69 -12.44 13.51
C LEU A 105 1.18 -13.28 14.70
N LYS A 106 0.39 -12.69 15.58
CA LYS A 106 -0.17 -13.36 16.77
C LYS A 106 -1.14 -14.50 16.44
N VAL A 107 -1.69 -14.50 15.23
CA VAL A 107 -2.67 -15.50 14.76
C VAL A 107 -2.28 -16.07 13.40
N ALA A 108 -1.05 -15.84 12.98
CA ALA A 108 -0.59 -16.25 11.65
C ALA A 108 -0.67 -17.76 11.43
N ASP A 109 -0.36 -18.55 12.45
CA ASP A 109 -0.44 -20.01 12.38
C ASP A 109 -1.89 -20.49 12.22
N GLN A 110 -2.85 -19.83 12.89
CA GLN A 110 -4.28 -20.14 12.73
C GLN A 110 -4.75 -19.86 11.30
N VAL A 111 -4.31 -18.75 10.71
CA VAL A 111 -4.64 -18.42 9.32
C VAL A 111 -4.07 -19.46 8.35
N VAL A 112 -2.86 -19.94 8.59
CA VAL A 112 -2.26 -21.03 7.79
C VAL A 112 -3.08 -22.32 7.95
N GLU A 113 -3.48 -22.67 9.16
CA GLU A 113 -4.33 -23.84 9.42
C GLU A 113 -5.67 -23.72 8.69
N ASP A 114 -6.31 -22.55 8.70
CA ASP A 114 -7.56 -22.30 7.97
C ASP A 114 -7.39 -22.54 6.45
N TYR A 115 -6.25 -22.13 5.85
CA TYR A 115 -5.94 -22.46 4.45
C TYR A 115 -5.73 -23.96 4.24
N ASN A 116 -4.97 -24.61 5.11
CA ASN A 116 -4.66 -26.04 5.00
C ASN A 116 -5.91 -26.92 5.16
N ASN A 117 -6.94 -26.42 5.86
CA ASN A 117 -8.22 -27.10 6.05
C ASN A 117 -9.18 -26.94 4.86
N ILE A 118 -8.84 -26.11 3.85
CA ILE A 118 -9.67 -26.00 2.63
C ILE A 118 -9.62 -27.34 1.88
N SER A 119 -10.79 -27.89 1.59
CA SER A 119 -10.96 -29.09 0.78
C SER A 119 -12.06 -28.83 -0.26
N ILE A 120 -11.74 -28.96 -1.54
CA ILE A 120 -12.61 -28.59 -2.65
C ILE A 120 -12.63 -29.70 -3.69
N GLU A 121 -13.81 -30.05 -4.20
CA GLU A 121 -13.93 -30.86 -5.41
C GLU A 121 -13.67 -30.01 -6.64
N PHE A 122 -12.58 -30.28 -7.35
CA PHE A 122 -12.15 -29.55 -8.52
C PHE A 122 -11.79 -30.50 -9.67
N ASN A 123 -12.53 -30.42 -10.79
CA ASN A 123 -12.34 -31.30 -11.95
C ASN A 123 -12.36 -32.81 -11.61
N GLY A 124 -13.23 -33.21 -10.65
CA GLY A 124 -13.37 -34.61 -10.23
C GLY A 124 -12.27 -35.11 -9.29
N GLN A 125 -11.49 -34.22 -8.73
CA GLN A 125 -10.47 -34.53 -7.72
C GLN A 125 -10.64 -33.63 -6.51
N THR A 126 -10.40 -34.16 -5.34
CA THR A 126 -10.34 -33.38 -4.12
C THR A 126 -8.98 -32.66 -4.06
N VAL A 127 -8.98 -31.34 -4.02
CA VAL A 127 -7.79 -30.50 -3.86
C VAL A 127 -7.84 -29.76 -2.53
N SER A 128 -6.67 -29.48 -1.98
CA SER A 128 -6.46 -28.69 -0.75
C SER A 128 -5.45 -27.58 -1.02
N TYR A 129 -5.11 -26.81 0.00
CA TYR A 129 -4.06 -25.80 -0.08
C TYR A 129 -2.94 -26.09 0.92
N ILE A 130 -1.73 -25.69 0.56
CA ILE A 130 -0.57 -25.64 1.43
C ILE A 130 -0.20 -24.17 1.57
N ALA A 131 -0.19 -23.64 2.79
CA ALA A 131 0.07 -22.24 3.04
C ALA A 131 1.26 -22.02 3.96
N ALA A 132 1.91 -20.87 3.80
CA ALA A 132 2.88 -20.34 4.74
C ALA A 132 2.79 -18.81 4.76
N TYR A 133 3.45 -18.18 5.74
CA TYR A 133 3.56 -16.73 5.81
C TYR A 133 4.99 -16.27 6.02
N LYS A 134 5.27 -15.03 5.63
CA LYS A 134 6.55 -14.36 5.91
C LYS A 134 6.34 -12.88 6.14
N LEU A 135 7.03 -12.30 7.13
CA LEU A 135 7.09 -10.86 7.32
C LEU A 135 8.12 -10.28 6.34
N LEU A 136 7.65 -9.47 5.40
CA LEU A 136 8.48 -8.83 4.38
C LEU A 136 8.51 -7.32 4.59
N ASN A 137 9.65 -6.69 4.27
CA ASN A 137 9.78 -5.23 4.33
C ASN A 137 10.00 -4.67 2.93
N SER A 138 9.15 -3.72 2.53
CA SER A 138 9.13 -3.15 1.18
C SER A 138 10.44 -2.50 0.75
N GLN A 139 11.27 -2.00 1.69
CA GLN A 139 12.57 -1.39 1.37
C GLN A 139 13.53 -2.33 0.61
N TYR A 140 13.40 -3.64 0.81
CA TYR A 140 14.24 -4.62 0.12
C TYR A 140 13.75 -4.91 -1.31
N PHE A 141 12.57 -4.41 -1.67
CA PHE A 141 11.98 -4.52 -3.01
C PHE A 141 12.21 -3.26 -3.87
N GLY A 142 13.16 -2.42 -3.51
CA GLY A 142 13.43 -1.17 -4.21
C GLY A 142 12.43 -0.04 -3.93
N VAL A 143 11.59 -0.18 -2.91
CA VAL A 143 10.63 0.86 -2.48
C VAL A 143 11.32 1.84 -1.54
N ALA A 144 11.15 3.15 -1.75
CA ALA A 144 11.76 4.21 -0.92
C ALA A 144 11.10 4.33 0.47
N GLN A 145 10.61 3.21 1.03
CA GLN A 145 9.88 3.16 2.28
C GLN A 145 10.19 1.89 3.06
N SER A 146 10.39 2.02 4.37
CA SER A 146 10.39 0.89 5.29
C SER A 146 8.95 0.60 5.75
N ARG A 147 8.36 -0.46 5.17
CA ARG A 147 6.98 -0.91 5.46
C ARG A 147 6.97 -2.43 5.61
N GLU A 148 6.76 -2.89 6.83
CA GLU A 148 6.63 -4.33 7.11
C GLU A 148 5.20 -4.80 6.86
N ARG A 149 5.07 -5.91 6.12
CA ARG A 149 3.79 -6.56 5.85
C ARG A 149 3.93 -8.06 5.98
N LEU A 150 2.90 -8.66 6.56
CA LEU A 150 2.77 -10.11 6.64
C LEU A 150 2.13 -10.58 5.34
N ILE A 151 2.86 -11.36 4.59
CA ILE A 151 2.39 -11.95 3.33
C ILE A 151 2.15 -13.42 3.56
N TYR A 152 0.95 -13.88 3.22
CA TYR A 152 0.60 -15.29 3.16
C TYR A 152 0.60 -15.73 1.70
N ILE A 153 1.22 -16.87 1.42
CA ILE A 153 1.15 -17.53 0.12
C ILE A 153 0.58 -18.91 0.33
N ALA A 154 -0.50 -19.22 -0.41
CA ALA A 154 -1.04 -20.56 -0.45
C ALA A 154 -1.00 -21.11 -1.88
N ILE A 155 -0.71 -22.40 -2.01
CA ILE A 155 -0.58 -23.11 -3.28
C ILE A 155 -1.58 -24.27 -3.26
N ARG A 156 -2.36 -24.42 -4.31
CA ARG A 156 -3.27 -25.55 -4.45
C ARG A 156 -2.47 -26.85 -4.60
N SER A 157 -2.90 -27.92 -3.93
CA SER A 157 -2.13 -29.15 -3.74
C SER A 157 -1.74 -29.85 -5.04
N ASP A 158 -2.58 -29.81 -6.08
CA ASP A 158 -2.26 -30.34 -7.40
C ASP A 158 -1.11 -29.57 -8.07
N ILE A 159 -1.11 -28.24 -7.96
CA ILE A 159 -0.05 -27.36 -8.50
C ILE A 159 1.25 -27.56 -7.73
N ALA A 160 1.18 -27.60 -6.40
CA ALA A 160 2.34 -27.87 -5.54
C ALA A 160 3.01 -29.19 -5.92
N LYS A 161 2.20 -30.23 -6.17
CA LYS A 161 2.68 -31.56 -6.58
C LYS A 161 3.29 -31.56 -7.99
N VAL A 162 2.65 -30.91 -8.97
CA VAL A 162 3.14 -30.86 -10.37
C VAL A 162 4.50 -30.20 -10.44
N HIS A 163 4.68 -29.08 -9.74
CA HIS A 163 5.94 -28.32 -9.76
C HIS A 163 6.92 -28.76 -8.67
N ASN A 164 6.54 -29.67 -7.78
CA ASN A 164 7.32 -30.10 -6.62
C ASN A 164 7.82 -28.92 -5.78
N ILE A 165 6.90 -28.00 -5.42
CA ILE A 165 7.18 -26.77 -4.68
C ILE A 165 6.31 -26.62 -3.44
N THR A 166 6.82 -25.88 -2.48
CA THR A 166 6.12 -25.42 -1.29
C THR A 166 6.05 -23.88 -1.26
N PRO A 167 5.19 -23.27 -0.42
CA PRO A 167 5.23 -21.82 -0.20
C PRO A 167 6.58 -21.31 0.28
N SER A 168 7.36 -22.11 1.01
CA SER A 168 8.72 -21.73 1.44
C SER A 168 9.66 -21.55 0.27
N ASP A 169 9.61 -22.41 -0.74
CA ASP A 169 10.41 -22.31 -1.95
C ASP A 169 10.10 -21.02 -2.71
N ILE A 170 8.80 -20.62 -2.76
CA ILE A 170 8.40 -19.34 -3.35
C ILE A 170 9.01 -18.16 -2.58
N TYR A 171 9.00 -18.18 -1.23
CA TYR A 171 9.64 -17.12 -0.45
C TYR A 171 11.14 -17.06 -0.67
N ASP A 172 11.83 -18.19 -0.74
CA ASP A 172 13.27 -18.24 -0.96
C ASP A 172 13.62 -17.70 -2.36
N GLU A 173 12.80 -17.98 -3.35
CA GLU A 173 12.94 -17.44 -4.69
C GLU A 173 12.67 -15.91 -4.74
N ILE A 174 11.64 -15.43 -4.06
CA ILE A 174 11.37 -13.98 -3.89
C ILE A 174 12.60 -13.32 -3.27
N LEU A 175 13.10 -13.83 -2.13
CA LEU A 175 14.22 -13.25 -1.43
C LEU A 175 15.50 -13.28 -2.26
N SER A 176 15.74 -14.35 -3.01
CA SER A 176 16.86 -14.46 -3.94
C SER A 176 16.75 -13.40 -5.06
N SER A 177 15.55 -13.18 -5.59
CA SER A 177 15.31 -12.21 -6.68
C SER A 177 15.59 -10.77 -6.28
N ILE A 178 15.47 -10.44 -4.99
CA ILE A 178 15.67 -9.09 -4.46
C ILE A 178 17.01 -8.88 -3.76
N ALA A 179 17.84 -9.91 -3.63
CA ALA A 179 19.07 -9.89 -2.83
C ALA A 179 20.06 -8.77 -3.22
N ASN A 180 20.06 -8.38 -4.50
CA ASN A 180 20.95 -7.36 -5.05
C ASN A 180 20.25 -6.02 -5.32
N ILE A 181 18.99 -5.86 -4.92
CA ILE A 181 18.26 -4.61 -5.11
C ILE A 181 18.80 -3.56 -4.13
N LYS A 182 19.18 -2.40 -4.66
CA LYS A 182 19.61 -1.26 -3.85
C LYS A 182 18.46 -0.75 -2.98
N ILE A 183 18.72 -0.58 -1.69
CA ILE A 183 17.77 0.11 -0.80
C ILE A 183 17.65 1.56 -1.27
N ARG A 184 16.43 1.99 -1.57
CA ARG A 184 16.09 3.35 -2.00
C ARG A 184 15.80 4.23 -0.79
N VAL A 185 16.17 5.50 -0.90
CA VAL A 185 15.94 6.50 0.15
C VAL A 185 14.87 7.50 -0.26
N LEU A 186 14.32 8.20 0.71
CA LEU A 186 13.24 9.18 0.49
C LEU A 186 13.59 10.23 -0.56
N ARG A 187 14.84 10.73 -0.56
CA ARG A 187 15.32 11.72 -1.52
C ARG A 187 15.05 11.27 -2.97
N GLU A 188 15.29 10.01 -3.30
CA GLU A 188 15.09 9.47 -4.65
C GLU A 188 13.61 9.52 -5.09
N ALA A 189 12.66 9.39 -4.16
CA ALA A 189 11.23 9.54 -4.44
C ALA A 189 10.78 11.01 -4.58
N LEU A 190 11.57 11.94 -4.06
CA LEU A 190 11.30 13.38 -4.11
C LEU A 190 12.07 14.12 -5.23
N GLU A 191 12.85 13.41 -6.04
CA GLU A 191 13.55 13.96 -7.18
C GLU A 191 12.60 14.39 -8.29
N TYR A 192 12.98 15.43 -9.05
CA TYR A 192 12.26 15.87 -10.25
C TYR A 192 10.76 16.08 -10.03
N ILE A 193 10.39 16.63 -8.88
CA ILE A 193 9.02 17.07 -8.61
C ILE A 193 9.05 18.52 -8.12
N ARG A 194 8.16 19.34 -8.66
CA ARG A 194 8.14 20.79 -8.41
C ARG A 194 8.03 21.11 -6.91
N PRO A 195 8.84 22.02 -6.36
CA PRO A 195 8.69 22.46 -4.99
C PRO A 195 7.39 23.25 -4.80
N LEU A 196 6.74 23.07 -3.65
CA LEU A 196 5.47 23.70 -3.31
C LEU A 196 5.54 24.44 -1.97
N GLU A 197 4.65 25.42 -1.81
CA GLU A 197 4.41 26.10 -0.54
C GLU A 197 3.11 25.58 0.12
N SER A 198 3.08 25.48 1.45
CA SER A 198 1.82 25.24 2.15
C SER A 198 0.88 26.42 2.00
N PRO A 199 -0.37 26.23 1.54
CA PRO A 199 -1.36 27.31 1.57
C PRO A 199 -1.63 27.73 3.01
N ARG A 200 -1.74 29.05 3.23
CA ARG A 200 -1.99 29.66 4.54
C ARG A 200 -3.47 29.96 4.77
N VAL A 201 -4.30 29.75 3.74
CA VAL A 201 -5.75 29.92 3.81
C VAL A 201 -6.42 28.57 3.70
N LYS A 202 -7.36 28.30 4.62
CA LYS A 202 -8.16 27.05 4.57
C LYS A 202 -8.99 27.00 3.28
N GLY A 203 -9.13 25.81 2.72
CA GLY A 203 -9.91 25.56 1.51
C GLY A 203 -9.13 25.66 0.20
N LEU A 204 -7.99 26.32 0.14
CA LEU A 204 -7.13 26.38 -1.06
C LEU A 204 -6.62 25.02 -1.54
N THR A 205 -6.65 24.01 -0.68
CA THR A 205 -6.31 22.62 -1.05
C THR A 205 -7.23 22.05 -2.13
N ASN A 206 -8.45 22.56 -2.27
CA ASN A 206 -9.44 22.09 -3.23
C ASN A 206 -9.35 22.78 -4.60
N THR A 207 -8.55 23.85 -4.73
CA THR A 207 -8.40 24.63 -5.96
C THR A 207 -6.97 24.54 -6.45
N ASP A 208 -6.76 24.52 -7.75
CA ASP A 208 -5.42 24.55 -8.35
C ASP A 208 -4.79 25.93 -8.15
N ASP A 209 -3.50 25.93 -7.80
CA ASP A 209 -2.74 27.12 -7.50
C ASP A 209 -1.25 26.91 -7.84
N GLU A 210 -0.59 27.95 -8.37
CA GLU A 210 0.81 27.83 -8.82
C GLU A 210 1.79 27.55 -7.67
N LYS A 211 1.55 28.08 -6.48
CA LYS A 211 2.45 27.90 -5.34
C LYS A 211 2.18 26.63 -4.57
N SER A 212 0.90 26.29 -4.38
CA SER A 212 0.49 25.15 -3.57
C SER A 212 0.20 23.87 -4.36
N GLY A 213 0.29 23.93 -5.69
CA GLY A 213 0.19 22.79 -6.59
C GLY A 213 -1.17 22.59 -7.24
N LYS A 214 -1.23 21.60 -8.13
CA LYS A 214 -2.37 21.30 -8.99
C LYS A 214 -2.75 19.83 -8.91
N LYS A 215 -3.99 19.49 -9.28
CA LYS A 215 -4.43 18.11 -9.41
C LYS A 215 -3.68 17.40 -10.54
N ILE A 216 -3.44 18.11 -11.63
CA ILE A 216 -2.56 17.69 -12.73
C ILE A 216 -1.47 18.76 -12.85
N ASP A 217 -0.23 18.38 -12.66
CA ASP A 217 0.91 19.29 -12.69
C ASP A 217 2.00 18.76 -13.64
N VAL A 218 2.93 19.60 -14.01
CA VAL A 218 4.07 19.22 -14.85
C VAL A 218 4.99 18.29 -14.07
N ASN A 219 5.45 17.24 -14.72
CA ASN A 219 6.52 16.38 -14.19
C ASN A 219 7.87 16.95 -14.64
N GLU A 220 8.74 17.26 -13.68
CA GLU A 220 10.09 17.73 -13.95
C GLU A 220 11.04 16.61 -14.42
N TYR A 221 10.63 15.34 -14.27
CA TYR A 221 11.38 14.20 -14.77
C TYR A 221 11.23 14.08 -16.29
N ASN A 222 12.33 14.26 -16.98
CA ASN A 222 12.42 14.28 -18.45
C ASN A 222 13.28 13.15 -19.04
N GLY A 223 13.46 12.06 -18.26
CA GLY A 223 14.33 10.94 -18.64
C GLY A 223 15.77 11.08 -18.16
N CYS A 224 16.07 12.10 -17.34
CA CYS A 224 17.35 12.18 -16.65
C CYS A 224 17.60 10.95 -15.77
N GLU A 225 18.87 10.77 -15.40
CA GLU A 225 19.28 9.62 -14.59
C GLU A 225 18.66 9.66 -13.18
N SER A 226 17.54 8.96 -13.02
CA SER A 226 16.89 8.68 -11.75
C SER A 226 16.39 7.24 -11.77
N PRO A 227 17.22 6.28 -11.32
CA PRO A 227 16.86 4.86 -11.36
C PRO A 227 15.55 4.57 -10.62
N TYR A 228 15.25 5.28 -9.53
CA TYR A 228 14.00 5.09 -8.81
C TYR A 228 12.77 5.48 -9.64
N LEU A 229 12.82 6.63 -10.31
CA LEU A 229 11.72 7.07 -11.18
C LEU A 229 11.57 6.19 -12.42
N GLN A 230 12.68 5.64 -12.95
CA GLN A 230 12.62 4.63 -14.01
C GLN A 230 11.91 3.37 -13.53
N ASP A 231 12.23 2.89 -12.31
CA ASP A 231 11.62 1.68 -11.74
C ASP A 231 10.10 1.87 -11.54
N ILE A 232 9.67 2.93 -10.87
CA ILE A 232 8.24 3.17 -10.57
C ILE A 232 7.40 3.51 -11.79
N ASN A 233 8.00 4.15 -12.82
CA ASN A 233 7.34 4.50 -14.07
C ASN A 233 7.51 3.42 -15.16
N CYS A 234 8.10 2.26 -14.82
CA CYS A 234 8.36 1.18 -15.78
C CYS A 234 9.12 1.65 -17.02
N GLY A 235 10.15 2.49 -16.86
CA GLY A 235 10.98 3.04 -17.92
C GLY A 235 10.30 4.13 -18.77
N ARG A 236 9.03 4.50 -18.48
CA ARG A 236 8.30 5.53 -19.21
C ARG A 236 8.68 6.93 -18.74
N ILE A 237 8.74 7.89 -19.66
CA ILE A 237 8.82 9.32 -19.37
C ILE A 237 7.39 9.87 -19.37
N ILE A 238 6.91 10.29 -18.20
CA ILE A 238 5.54 10.77 -18.03
C ILE A 238 5.63 12.29 -17.86
N PRO A 239 5.07 13.12 -18.77
CA PRO A 239 5.25 14.57 -18.75
C PRO A 239 4.43 15.30 -17.70
N PHE A 240 3.62 14.57 -16.91
CA PHE A 240 2.75 15.12 -15.87
C PHE A 240 2.79 14.26 -14.60
N VAL A 241 2.36 14.85 -13.50
CA VAL A 241 2.08 14.15 -12.24
C VAL A 241 0.66 14.45 -11.78
N PHE A 242 0.00 13.48 -11.20
CA PHE A 242 -1.31 13.67 -10.57
C PHE A 242 -1.20 13.89 -9.07
N ASN A 243 -2.17 14.62 -8.51
CA ASN A 243 -2.34 14.79 -7.05
C ASN A 243 -1.15 15.49 -6.35
N HIS A 244 -0.38 16.34 -7.05
CA HIS A 244 0.71 17.10 -6.44
C HIS A 244 0.23 18.43 -5.87
N LYS A 245 -0.38 18.36 -4.68
CA LYS A 245 -0.92 19.52 -3.96
C LYS A 245 -0.47 19.53 -2.51
N ALA A 246 -0.01 20.68 -2.05
CA ALA A 246 0.37 20.90 -0.66
C ALA A 246 -0.87 21.07 0.22
N ARG A 247 -0.78 20.58 1.45
CA ARG A 247 -1.80 20.72 2.47
C ARG A 247 -1.72 22.08 3.15
N TYR A 248 -2.87 22.63 3.54
CA TYR A 248 -2.92 23.82 4.41
C TYR A 248 -2.11 23.61 5.70
N ALA A 249 -1.34 24.63 6.07
CA ALA A 249 -0.66 24.72 7.35
C ALA A 249 -1.10 25.97 8.12
N SER A 250 -1.47 25.80 9.40
CA SER A 250 -1.70 26.92 10.30
C SER A 250 -0.37 27.61 10.61
N ASP A 251 -0.41 28.84 11.16
CA ASP A 251 0.80 29.57 11.52
C ASP A 251 1.69 28.82 12.51
N ILE A 252 1.09 28.15 13.48
CA ILE A 252 1.80 27.30 14.43
C ILE A 252 2.46 26.11 13.71
N ASN A 253 1.74 25.40 12.86
CA ASN A 253 2.31 24.25 12.14
C ASN A 253 3.44 24.69 11.21
N TYR A 254 3.30 25.84 10.54
CA TYR A 254 4.35 26.37 9.68
C TYR A 254 5.63 26.64 10.46
N GLN A 255 5.54 27.33 11.62
CA GLN A 255 6.69 27.60 12.49
C GLN A 255 7.32 26.29 13.03
N ILE A 256 6.52 25.28 13.37
CA ILE A 256 7.02 23.99 13.78
C ILE A 256 7.79 23.31 12.64
N PHE A 257 7.23 23.29 11.41
CA PHE A 257 7.87 22.67 10.24
C PHE A 257 9.20 23.36 9.90
N GLU A 258 9.27 24.69 10.07
CA GLU A 258 10.46 25.47 9.82
C GLU A 258 11.58 25.19 10.83
N ARG A 259 11.23 25.14 12.15
CA ARG A 259 12.22 24.97 13.22
C ARG A 259 12.75 23.54 13.36
N LEU A 260 11.94 22.52 13.02
CA LEU A 260 12.36 21.13 13.12
C LEU A 260 13.47 20.79 12.11
N GLU A 261 14.46 20.04 12.58
CA GLU A 261 15.47 19.41 11.73
C GLU A 261 15.04 17.99 11.33
N GLN A 262 15.64 17.44 10.28
CA GLN A 262 15.36 16.08 9.82
C GLN A 262 15.64 15.06 10.93
N GLY A 263 14.68 14.20 11.18
CA GLY A 263 14.73 13.17 12.21
C GLY A 263 14.19 13.60 13.56
N ASN A 264 13.91 14.88 13.76
CA ASN A 264 13.33 15.39 15.00
C ASN A 264 11.80 15.35 14.97
N ASP A 265 11.20 15.34 16.15
CA ASP A 265 9.76 15.17 16.36
C ASP A 265 9.20 16.17 17.39
N ALA A 266 7.98 15.92 17.85
CA ALA A 266 7.27 16.73 18.83
C ALA A 266 8.00 16.98 20.16
N THR A 267 9.07 16.26 20.44
CA THR A 267 9.84 16.38 21.68
C THR A 267 11.05 17.30 21.57
N ASP A 268 11.29 17.88 20.40
CA ASP A 268 12.43 18.79 20.15
C ASP A 268 12.29 20.07 20.97
N ASP A 269 13.35 20.46 21.67
CA ASP A 269 13.40 21.69 22.48
C ASP A 269 13.18 22.96 21.64
N LYS A 270 13.52 22.96 20.36
CA LYS A 270 13.34 24.11 19.44
C LYS A 270 11.87 24.50 19.19
N ILE A 271 10.93 23.61 19.50
CA ILE A 271 9.49 23.85 19.31
C ILE A 271 8.68 23.81 20.58
N LYS A 272 9.33 23.59 21.74
CA LYS A 272 8.69 23.42 23.04
C LYS A 272 7.79 24.60 23.42
N ASP A 273 8.20 25.83 23.06
CA ASP A 273 7.48 27.08 23.33
C ASP A 273 6.19 27.23 22.54
N ILE A 274 6.10 26.61 21.35
CA ILE A 274 4.93 26.73 20.44
C ILE A 274 4.15 25.43 20.29
N MET A 275 4.56 24.37 20.99
CA MET A 275 3.94 23.04 20.85
C MET A 275 2.49 23.01 21.36
N PRO A 276 1.45 22.81 20.52
CA PRO A 276 0.05 22.97 20.90
C PRO A 276 -0.44 21.88 21.87
N TYR A 277 0.26 20.76 21.99
CA TYR A 277 -0.15 19.59 22.77
C TYR A 277 0.95 19.08 23.69
N SER A 278 1.77 19.97 24.25
CA SER A 278 2.92 19.61 25.09
C SER A 278 2.56 18.65 26.25
N HIS A 279 1.37 18.78 26.83
CA HIS A 279 0.85 17.91 27.89
C HIS A 279 0.50 16.47 27.39
N ARG A 280 0.47 16.22 26.08
CA ARG A 280 0.15 14.93 25.45
C ARG A 280 1.32 14.30 24.70
N ASN A 281 2.53 14.83 24.79
CA ASN A 281 3.70 14.31 24.07
C ASN A 281 4.00 12.84 24.41
N HIS A 282 3.64 12.37 25.62
CA HIS A 282 3.76 10.97 26.00
C HIS A 282 2.81 10.04 25.22
N CYS A 283 1.67 10.55 24.71
CA CYS A 283 0.67 9.79 23.97
C CYS A 283 0.87 9.85 22.44
N PHE A 284 1.45 10.94 21.91
CA PHE A 284 1.52 11.26 20.49
C PHE A 284 2.95 11.42 19.97
N LYS A 285 3.82 10.47 20.27
CA LYS A 285 5.23 10.48 19.84
C LYS A 285 5.42 10.49 18.32
N ASP A 286 4.39 10.13 17.55
CA ASP A 286 4.45 10.05 16.09
C ASP A 286 4.09 11.36 15.36
N LYS A 287 3.64 12.39 16.10
CA LYS A 287 3.31 13.69 15.49
C LYS A 287 4.53 14.59 15.36
N TYR A 288 4.45 15.49 14.38
CA TYR A 288 5.48 16.48 14.08
C TYR A 288 6.87 15.87 13.80
N TYR A 289 6.89 14.77 13.06
CA TYR A 289 8.15 14.18 12.66
C TYR A 289 8.61 14.70 11.29
N LYS A 290 9.80 15.33 11.25
CA LYS A 290 10.42 15.78 9.99
C LYS A 290 11.22 14.62 9.40
N LEU A 291 10.83 14.24 8.18
CA LEU A 291 11.40 13.08 7.49
C LEU A 291 12.90 13.24 7.23
N ILE A 292 13.62 12.10 7.18
CA ILE A 292 15.05 12.05 6.88
C ILE A 292 15.20 11.70 5.39
N ALA A 293 15.82 12.60 4.62
CA ALA A 293 15.95 12.45 3.18
C ALA A 293 16.80 11.23 2.78
N ASP A 294 17.86 10.95 3.51
CA ASP A 294 18.87 9.94 3.17
C ASP A 294 18.61 8.58 3.84
N LYS A 295 17.35 8.32 4.21
CA LYS A 295 16.86 7.02 4.71
C LYS A 295 15.57 6.63 3.98
N PRO A 296 15.22 5.33 3.93
CA PRO A 296 13.88 4.92 3.54
C PRO A 296 12.84 5.65 4.39
N CYS A 297 11.78 6.14 3.75
CA CYS A 297 10.70 6.83 4.46
C CYS A 297 10.05 5.87 5.47
N ARG A 298 9.54 6.41 6.57
CA ARG A 298 8.65 5.66 7.47
C ARG A 298 7.34 5.30 6.75
N THR A 299 6.63 4.33 7.31
CA THR A 299 5.41 3.76 6.67
C THR A 299 4.36 4.83 6.36
N ILE A 300 4.00 4.95 5.09
CA ILE A 300 2.83 5.71 4.63
C ILE A 300 1.56 4.96 5.06
N THR A 301 0.72 5.60 5.83
CA THR A 301 -0.50 5.00 6.37
C THR A 301 -1.76 5.76 5.93
N ALA A 302 -2.90 5.09 5.90
CA ALA A 302 -4.20 5.73 5.63
C ALA A 302 -4.52 6.86 6.63
N HIS A 303 -3.90 6.85 7.82
CA HIS A 303 -4.09 7.87 8.85
C HIS A 303 -3.54 9.24 8.46
N LEU A 304 -2.65 9.35 7.47
CA LEU A 304 -2.16 10.63 6.93
C LEU A 304 -3.30 11.54 6.45
N ARG A 305 -4.45 10.97 6.11
CA ARG A 305 -5.66 11.73 5.81
C ARG A 305 -6.05 12.72 6.93
N MET A 306 -5.73 12.42 8.19
CA MET A 306 -6.15 13.24 9.34
C MET A 306 -5.38 14.55 9.42
N ASP A 307 -4.06 14.50 9.53
CA ASP A 307 -3.23 15.71 9.69
C ASP A 307 -1.89 15.70 8.94
N CYS A 308 -1.38 14.53 8.57
CA CYS A 308 -0.10 14.32 7.90
C CYS A 308 1.13 14.80 8.71
N LEU A 309 0.97 15.16 10.00
CA LEU A 309 2.03 15.76 10.83
C LEU A 309 3.19 14.81 11.14
N SER A 310 2.97 13.51 10.99
CA SER A 310 4.03 12.50 11.10
C SER A 310 4.96 12.45 9.87
N HIS A 311 4.67 13.22 8.81
CA HIS A 311 5.40 13.21 7.55
C HIS A 311 5.66 14.64 7.06
N ILE A 312 6.41 15.42 7.84
CA ILE A 312 6.88 16.75 7.44
C ILE A 312 7.97 16.57 6.38
N HIS A 313 7.86 17.32 5.27
CA HIS A 313 8.79 17.25 4.16
C HIS A 313 10.22 17.61 4.59
N PRO A 314 11.27 16.88 4.16
CA PRO A 314 12.64 17.09 4.66
C PRO A 314 13.26 18.44 4.26
N PHE A 315 12.83 19.01 3.14
CA PHE A 315 13.43 20.23 2.55
C PHE A 315 12.51 21.43 2.47
N GLN A 316 11.19 21.24 2.64
CA GLN A 316 10.19 22.30 2.46
C GLN A 316 9.34 22.45 3.72
N VAL A 317 8.84 23.67 3.98
CA VAL A 317 8.07 23.99 5.20
C VAL A 317 6.60 23.56 5.01
N ARG A 318 6.39 22.25 4.88
CA ARG A 318 5.08 21.61 4.66
C ARG A 318 5.13 20.12 4.97
N THR A 319 3.99 19.48 4.99
CA THR A 319 3.91 18.02 4.95
C THR A 319 4.04 17.52 3.51
N ILE A 320 4.33 16.23 3.32
CA ILE A 320 4.36 15.63 1.98
C ILE A 320 3.00 15.71 1.30
N THR A 321 2.98 15.79 -0.03
CA THR A 321 1.77 15.75 -0.85
C THR A 321 1.28 14.33 -1.09
N PRO A 322 0.04 14.11 -1.59
CA PRO A 322 -0.40 12.79 -2.02
C PRO A 322 0.49 12.19 -3.12
N ARG A 323 0.98 12.98 -4.09
CA ARG A 323 1.90 12.47 -5.11
C ARG A 323 3.23 12.01 -4.52
N GLU A 324 3.82 12.77 -3.62
CA GLU A 324 5.04 12.38 -2.92
C GLU A 324 4.81 11.10 -2.11
N ALA A 325 3.68 10.99 -1.40
CA ALA A 325 3.30 9.76 -0.71
C ALA A 325 3.12 8.56 -1.68
N ALA A 326 2.55 8.78 -2.86
CA ALA A 326 2.39 7.77 -3.90
C ALA A 326 3.74 7.31 -4.47
N ARG A 327 4.66 8.23 -4.77
CA ARG A 327 6.04 7.90 -5.18
C ARG A 327 6.78 7.11 -4.11
N ILE A 328 6.68 7.51 -2.83
CA ILE A 328 7.26 6.78 -1.69
C ILE A 328 6.72 5.34 -1.63
N GLN A 329 5.47 5.13 -1.97
CA GLN A 329 4.82 3.81 -2.10
C GLN A 329 5.12 3.11 -3.43
N SER A 330 5.94 3.69 -4.30
CA SER A 330 6.28 3.19 -5.64
C SER A 330 5.13 3.17 -6.66
N PHE A 331 4.09 4.00 -6.51
CA PHE A 331 3.12 4.22 -7.56
C PHE A 331 3.71 5.05 -8.71
N PRO A 332 3.39 4.73 -9.97
CA PRO A 332 3.83 5.52 -11.11
C PRO A 332 3.19 6.91 -11.13
N ASP A 333 3.83 7.85 -11.82
CA ASP A 333 3.43 9.26 -11.83
C ASP A 333 2.08 9.50 -12.52
N ASP A 334 1.71 8.65 -13.46
CA ASP A 334 0.43 8.68 -14.16
C ASP A 334 -0.71 7.93 -13.44
N TYR A 335 -0.47 7.37 -12.26
CA TYR A 335 -1.55 6.77 -11.47
C TYR A 335 -2.34 7.87 -10.76
N LEU A 336 -3.59 8.09 -11.18
CA LEU A 336 -4.49 9.10 -10.62
C LEU A 336 -5.31 8.54 -9.45
N PHE A 337 -5.23 9.18 -8.30
CA PHE A 337 -6.13 8.90 -7.18
C PHE A 337 -7.33 9.84 -7.26
N LEU A 338 -8.52 9.30 -7.46
CA LEU A 338 -9.77 10.04 -7.52
C LEU A 338 -10.33 10.36 -6.13
N GLY A 339 -11.34 11.23 -6.11
CA GLY A 339 -12.07 11.64 -4.91
C GLY A 339 -11.46 12.83 -4.18
N ALA A 340 -11.96 13.07 -2.97
CA ALA A 340 -11.53 14.20 -2.14
C ALA A 340 -10.06 14.06 -1.70
N TYR A 341 -9.39 15.19 -1.55
CA TYR A 341 -7.96 15.28 -1.19
C TYR A 341 -7.53 14.33 -0.05
N LEU A 342 -8.34 14.24 1.02
CA LEU A 342 -8.02 13.37 2.14
C LEU A 342 -8.19 11.87 1.81
N LYS A 343 -9.09 11.55 0.89
CA LYS A 343 -9.32 10.18 0.43
C LYS A 343 -8.14 9.65 -0.40
N THR A 344 -7.36 10.51 -1.05
CA THR A 344 -6.16 10.10 -1.80
C THR A 344 -5.10 9.50 -0.87
N TYR A 345 -4.82 10.13 0.28
CA TYR A 345 -3.90 9.54 1.27
C TYR A 345 -4.39 8.20 1.83
N MET A 346 -5.70 8.06 2.02
CA MET A 346 -6.28 6.80 2.49
C MET A 346 -6.01 5.67 1.50
N GLN A 347 -6.27 5.90 0.21
CA GLN A 347 -6.02 4.92 -0.85
C GLN A 347 -4.54 4.54 -0.92
N ILE A 348 -3.65 5.53 -0.95
CA ILE A 348 -2.20 5.33 -1.00
C ILE A 348 -1.73 4.52 0.23
N GLY A 349 -2.15 4.90 1.43
CA GLY A 349 -1.70 4.28 2.68
C GLY A 349 -2.20 2.85 2.88
N ASN A 350 -3.37 2.49 2.31
CA ASN A 350 -3.92 1.14 2.36
C ASN A 350 -3.26 0.19 1.34
N ALA A 351 -2.67 0.72 0.29
CA ALA A 351 -2.13 -0.10 -0.78
C ALA A 351 -0.88 -0.89 -0.38
N VAL A 352 -0.70 -2.03 -1.02
CA VAL A 352 0.59 -2.72 -1.09
C VAL A 352 1.47 -1.97 -2.11
N PRO A 353 2.75 -1.69 -1.80
CA PRO A 353 3.63 -1.03 -2.75
C PRO A 353 3.73 -1.79 -4.08
N PRO A 354 3.47 -1.14 -5.23
CA PRO A 354 3.47 -1.79 -6.55
C PRO A 354 4.75 -2.58 -6.88
N LEU A 355 5.94 -2.04 -6.58
CA LEU A 355 7.20 -2.76 -6.81
C LEU A 355 7.27 -4.06 -6.00
N MET A 356 6.86 -4.04 -4.73
CA MET A 356 6.82 -5.24 -3.89
C MET A 356 5.83 -6.27 -4.46
N ALA A 357 4.62 -5.84 -4.82
CA ALA A 357 3.61 -6.70 -5.43
C ALA A 357 4.09 -7.30 -6.76
N LYS A 358 4.79 -6.52 -7.59
CA LYS A 358 5.37 -6.97 -8.86
C LYS A 358 6.36 -8.12 -8.67
N HIS A 359 7.30 -8.01 -7.71
CA HIS A 359 8.27 -9.08 -7.44
C HIS A 359 7.59 -10.36 -6.99
N ILE A 360 6.63 -10.28 -6.06
CA ILE A 360 5.86 -11.44 -5.59
C ILE A 360 5.11 -12.09 -6.76
N ALA A 361 4.38 -11.29 -7.54
CA ALA A 361 3.59 -11.77 -8.66
C ALA A 361 4.47 -12.37 -9.78
N THR A 362 5.62 -11.75 -10.09
CA THR A 362 6.55 -12.26 -11.11
C THR A 362 7.10 -13.63 -10.72
N THR A 363 7.40 -13.86 -9.44
CA THR A 363 7.85 -15.17 -8.95
C THR A 363 6.74 -16.21 -9.11
N ILE A 364 5.53 -15.92 -8.67
CA ILE A 364 4.38 -16.84 -8.79
C ILE A 364 4.07 -17.18 -10.24
N LYS A 365 4.19 -16.20 -11.15
CA LYS A 365 3.87 -16.40 -12.58
C LYS A 365 4.68 -17.51 -13.25
N LYS A 366 5.90 -17.77 -12.80
CA LYS A 366 6.75 -18.84 -13.34
C LYS A 366 6.11 -20.23 -13.23
N TYR A 367 5.22 -20.42 -12.27
CA TYR A 367 4.53 -21.68 -11.98
C TYR A 367 3.12 -21.75 -12.56
N LEU A 368 2.75 -20.80 -13.37
CA LEU A 368 1.45 -20.76 -14.07
C LEU A 368 1.53 -21.12 -15.56
N ILE A 369 2.75 -21.32 -16.04
CA ILE A 369 3.05 -21.63 -17.47
C ILE A 369 3.11 -23.14 -17.62
#